data_e135b861c86a232e54b2825c654ca714
#
_entry.id   e135b861c86a232e54b2825c654ca714
#
_cell.length_a   1.000
_cell.length_b   1.000
_cell.length_c   1.000
_cell.angle_alpha   90.00
_cell.angle_beta   90.00
_cell.angle_gamma   90.00
#
_symmetry.space_group_name_H-M   'P 1'
#
loop_
_entity.id
_entity.type
_entity.pdbx_description
1 polymer ?
#
loop_
_entity_poly.entity_id
_entity_poly.type
_entity_poly.pdbx_seq_one_letter_code
_entity_poly.pdbx_strand_id
1 'polypeptide(L)'
;MKKTVILALLLATGAAQAQSRLDSVLSSKVLKVCTTGDYKPYSFLRPDGQYEGLDISMAKALAASLGAKVEWVATSWKTLMPDFLAKQCDIALGGVSVTLKRQQTAWFAQPLGVDGKIPLVRCADKDRYQTLEQLNRPQVRLVEPAGGTNEAFVHSHLPQASLTLFHDNVTIFQQLVDNHADVMITDASEARYQQQRFPTLCAINADRPLQYGEKAYMIPRDDISWKLYVDQWLHLSTATGEYREIARQWIGAQP
;
A
#
# COMPACT_ATOMS: atom_id res chain seq x y z
N MET A 1 15.05 57.13 49.40
CA MET A 1 15.50 56.52 48.12
C MET A 1 15.08 55.03 48.14
N LYS A 2 13.99 54.67 47.46
CA LYS A 2 13.49 53.29 47.38
C LYS A 2 14.09 52.65 46.12
N LYS A 3 14.92 51.60 46.29
CA LYS A 3 15.48 50.81 45.18
C LYS A 3 14.47 49.71 44.77
N THR A 4 13.89 49.85 43.61
CA THR A 4 13.00 48.86 43.01
C THR A 4 13.90 47.82 42.31
N VAL A 5 13.90 46.60 42.81
CA VAL A 5 14.55 45.46 42.15
C VAL A 5 13.54 44.82 41.18
N ILE A 6 13.80 44.95 39.88
CA ILE A 6 13.03 44.24 38.84
C ILE A 6 13.61 42.86 38.64
N LEU A 7 12.88 41.84 39.09
CA LEU A 7 13.21 40.44 38.89
C LEU A 7 12.72 40.05 37.48
N ALA A 8 13.63 39.94 36.52
CA ALA A 8 13.32 39.44 35.17
C ALA A 8 13.15 37.94 35.23
N LEU A 9 11.89 37.47 35.12
CA LEU A 9 11.59 36.04 34.92
C LEU A 9 11.92 35.66 33.46
N LEU A 10 13.04 34.96 33.23
CA LEU A 10 13.36 34.30 31.97
C LEU A 10 12.44 33.07 31.83
N LEU A 11 11.36 33.20 31.06
CA LEU A 11 10.56 32.11 30.59
C LEU A 11 11.37 31.32 29.55
N ALA A 12 12.04 30.28 29.99
CA ALA A 12 12.62 29.26 29.06
C ALA A 12 11.46 28.49 28.41
N THR A 13 11.00 28.97 27.25
CA THR A 13 10.13 28.18 26.37
C THR A 13 10.95 27.04 25.80
N GLY A 14 11.01 25.92 26.50
CA GLY A 14 11.50 24.67 25.94
C GLY A 14 10.60 24.28 24.77
N ALA A 15 11.10 24.43 23.55
CA ALA A 15 10.45 23.84 22.38
C ALA A 15 10.44 22.31 22.63
N ALA A 16 9.29 21.78 23.04
CA ALA A 16 9.08 20.34 23.06
C ALA A 16 9.19 19.86 21.61
N GLN A 17 10.36 19.40 21.22
CA GLN A 17 10.49 18.68 19.95
C GLN A 17 9.64 17.42 20.09
N ALA A 18 8.66 17.28 19.20
CA ALA A 18 7.89 16.03 19.14
C ALA A 18 8.89 14.89 18.90
N GLN A 19 8.88 13.91 19.82
CA GLN A 19 9.76 12.74 19.73
C GLN A 19 9.51 12.03 18.39
N SER A 20 10.59 11.74 17.65
CA SER A 20 10.51 10.99 16.41
C SER A 20 9.97 9.58 16.66
N ARG A 21 9.26 9.02 15.69
CA ARG A 21 8.86 7.59 15.71
C ARG A 21 10.07 6.67 15.77
N LEU A 22 11.19 7.07 15.14
CA LEU A 22 12.45 6.34 15.28
C LEU A 22 12.84 6.17 16.76
N ASP A 23 12.87 7.27 17.51
CA ASP A 23 13.23 7.24 18.93
C ASP A 23 12.19 6.45 19.75
N SER A 24 10.91 6.61 19.40
CA SER A 24 9.81 5.89 20.04
C SER A 24 9.91 4.38 19.84
N VAL A 25 10.20 3.92 18.61
CA VAL A 25 10.39 2.50 18.29
C VAL A 25 11.65 1.95 18.93
N LEU A 26 12.76 2.71 18.92
CA LEU A 26 14.01 2.31 19.59
C LEU A 26 13.83 2.13 21.10
N SER A 27 13.02 2.96 21.75
CA SER A 27 12.78 2.87 23.18
C SER A 27 11.74 1.81 23.55
N SER A 28 10.61 1.74 22.83
CA SER A 28 9.52 0.80 23.12
C SER A 28 9.81 -0.63 22.64
N LYS A 29 10.69 -0.79 21.66
CA LYS A 29 10.95 -2.04 20.94
C LYS A 29 9.71 -2.58 20.21
N VAL A 30 8.81 -1.69 19.80
CA VAL A 30 7.59 -2.00 19.05
C VAL A 30 7.48 -1.08 17.84
N LEU A 31 7.33 -1.66 16.65
CA LEU A 31 7.00 -0.99 15.41
C LEU A 31 5.53 -1.26 15.06
N LYS A 32 4.68 -0.23 15.10
CA LYS A 32 3.28 -0.34 14.74
C LYS A 32 3.10 -0.18 13.23
N VAL A 33 2.50 -1.17 12.60
CA VAL A 33 2.36 -1.26 11.14
C VAL A 33 0.91 -1.36 10.73
N CYS A 34 0.38 -0.35 10.03
CA CYS A 34 -0.91 -0.43 9.38
C CYS A 34 -0.84 -1.30 8.12
N THR A 35 -1.74 -2.27 8.01
CA THR A 35 -1.88 -3.11 6.81
C THR A 35 -3.30 -3.60 6.64
N THR A 36 -3.75 -3.80 5.40
CA THR A 36 -5.11 -4.26 5.10
C THR A 36 -5.26 -5.78 5.24
N GLY A 37 -4.18 -6.52 4.97
CA GLY A 37 -4.20 -7.99 5.07
C GLY A 37 -5.07 -8.69 4.02
N ASP A 38 -5.40 -8.02 2.92
CA ASP A 38 -6.29 -8.53 1.87
C ASP A 38 -5.74 -8.33 0.44
N TYR A 39 -4.43 -8.05 0.31
CA TYR A 39 -3.81 -7.66 -0.96
C TYR A 39 -2.55 -8.49 -1.28
N LYS A 40 -2.76 -9.70 -1.81
CA LYS A 40 -1.67 -10.56 -2.28
C LYS A 40 -1.03 -10.02 -3.56
N PRO A 41 0.30 -10.14 -3.70
CA PRO A 41 1.27 -10.84 -2.85
C PRO A 41 1.86 -10.00 -1.71
N TYR A 42 1.41 -8.77 -1.47
CA TYR A 42 2.02 -7.82 -0.52
C TYR A 42 1.62 -8.08 0.93
N SER A 43 0.33 -8.25 1.19
CA SER A 43 -0.19 -8.51 2.53
C SER A 43 -1.40 -9.43 2.50
N PHE A 44 -1.43 -10.40 3.41
CA PHE A 44 -2.55 -11.29 3.59
C PHE A 44 -2.67 -11.72 5.05
N LEU A 45 -3.87 -11.59 5.61
CA LEU A 45 -4.22 -12.11 6.93
C LEU A 45 -4.75 -13.53 6.77
N ARG A 46 -4.01 -14.49 7.27
CA ARG A 46 -4.37 -15.90 7.24
C ARG A 46 -5.50 -16.21 8.22
N PRO A 47 -6.23 -17.31 8.03
CA PRO A 47 -7.27 -17.74 8.97
C PRO A 47 -6.76 -18.02 10.40
N ASP A 48 -5.46 -18.32 10.56
CA ASP A 48 -4.81 -18.49 11.87
C ASP A 48 -4.41 -17.17 12.54
N GLY A 49 -4.76 -16.03 11.96
CA GLY A 49 -4.47 -14.69 12.47
C GLY A 49 -3.06 -14.19 12.16
N GLN A 50 -2.25 -14.93 11.41
CA GLN A 50 -0.92 -14.49 11.03
C GLN A 50 -0.92 -13.71 9.72
N TYR A 51 -0.16 -12.62 9.68
CA TYR A 51 0.09 -11.89 8.44
C TYR A 51 1.25 -12.50 7.65
N GLU A 52 1.07 -12.57 6.32
CA GLU A 52 2.08 -13.00 5.36
C GLU A 52 2.08 -12.10 4.12
N GLY A 53 3.17 -12.12 3.35
CA GLY A 53 3.33 -11.35 2.11
C GLY A 53 4.67 -10.64 2.03
N LEU A 54 4.96 -10.06 0.86
CA LEU A 54 6.20 -9.33 0.59
C LEU A 54 6.40 -8.20 1.61
N ASP A 55 5.43 -7.29 1.71
CA ASP A 55 5.53 -6.14 2.59
C ASP A 55 5.47 -6.53 4.09
N ILE A 56 4.79 -7.63 4.40
CA ILE A 56 4.80 -8.21 5.75
C ILE A 56 6.20 -8.69 6.14
N SER A 57 6.90 -9.36 5.21
CA SER A 57 8.27 -9.82 5.42
C SER A 57 9.23 -8.62 5.54
N MET A 58 9.05 -7.59 4.71
CA MET A 58 9.83 -6.37 4.79
C MET A 58 9.57 -5.58 6.08
N ALA A 59 8.34 -5.52 6.58
CA ALA A 59 8.03 -4.91 7.89
C ALA A 59 8.76 -5.62 9.04
N LYS A 60 8.82 -6.95 8.98
CA LYS A 60 9.59 -7.76 9.96
C LYS A 60 11.08 -7.47 9.87
N ALA A 61 11.64 -7.33 8.65
CA ALA A 61 13.05 -6.96 8.45
C ALA A 61 13.35 -5.53 8.94
N LEU A 62 12.47 -4.56 8.68
CA LEU A 62 12.58 -3.20 9.22
C LEU A 62 12.57 -3.21 10.76
N ALA A 63 11.64 -3.92 11.38
CA ALA A 63 11.58 -4.04 12.83
C ALA A 63 12.84 -4.69 13.40
N ALA A 64 13.35 -5.74 12.75
CA ALA A 64 14.59 -6.41 13.15
C ALA A 64 15.80 -5.47 13.10
N SER A 65 15.90 -4.59 12.10
CA SER A 65 16.97 -3.57 12.01
C SER A 65 16.98 -2.58 13.17
N LEU A 66 15.83 -2.42 13.84
CA LEU A 66 15.63 -1.57 15.03
C LEU A 66 15.70 -2.34 16.35
N GLY A 67 15.92 -3.66 16.31
CA GLY A 67 15.81 -4.54 17.47
C GLY A 67 14.40 -4.49 18.10
N ALA A 68 13.36 -4.34 17.27
CA ALA A 68 11.96 -4.21 17.65
C ALA A 68 11.12 -5.39 17.15
N LYS A 69 9.89 -5.51 17.64
CA LYS A 69 8.87 -6.43 17.16
C LYS A 69 7.78 -5.65 16.43
N VAL A 70 7.14 -6.29 15.47
CA VAL A 70 5.99 -5.69 14.76
C VAL A 70 4.72 -5.88 15.58
N GLU A 71 3.96 -4.80 15.73
CA GLU A 71 2.56 -4.80 16.17
C GLU A 71 1.70 -4.43 14.93
N TRP A 72 0.84 -5.35 14.54
CA TRP A 72 -0.02 -5.15 13.37
C TRP A 72 -1.26 -4.34 13.76
N VAL A 73 -1.50 -3.26 13.02
CA VAL A 73 -2.71 -2.44 13.12
C VAL A 73 -3.56 -2.74 11.88
N ALA A 74 -4.61 -3.54 12.09
CA ALA A 74 -5.53 -3.90 11.01
C ALA A 74 -6.28 -2.66 10.50
N THR A 75 -6.34 -2.48 9.18
CA THR A 75 -7.07 -1.42 8.52
C THR A 75 -7.77 -1.96 7.27
N SER A 76 -8.47 -1.12 6.54
CA SER A 76 -9.08 -1.43 5.25
C SER A 76 -8.69 -0.37 4.21
N TRP A 77 -8.90 -0.64 2.92
CA TRP A 77 -8.64 0.37 1.89
C TRP A 77 -9.45 1.65 2.12
N LYS A 78 -10.63 1.55 2.70
CA LYS A 78 -11.49 2.68 3.05
C LYS A 78 -10.96 3.47 4.24
N THR A 79 -10.40 2.81 5.25
CA THR A 79 -9.98 3.43 6.51
C THR A 79 -8.48 3.66 6.61
N LEU A 80 -7.65 3.15 5.69
CA LEU A 80 -6.19 3.27 5.70
C LEU A 80 -5.71 4.71 5.95
N MET A 81 -6.22 5.68 5.21
CA MET A 81 -5.82 7.09 5.38
C MET A 81 -6.33 7.68 6.71
N PRO A 82 -7.62 7.53 7.10
CA PRO A 82 -8.09 7.94 8.43
C PRO A 82 -7.28 7.35 9.58
N ASP A 83 -7.03 6.03 9.59
CA ASP A 83 -6.30 5.33 10.65
C ASP A 83 -4.84 5.82 10.74
N PHE A 84 -4.20 5.97 9.57
CA PHE A 84 -2.83 6.48 9.48
C PHE A 84 -2.71 7.93 9.97
N LEU A 85 -3.63 8.81 9.57
CA LEU A 85 -3.64 10.22 10.01
C LEU A 85 -4.01 10.37 11.48
N ALA A 86 -4.78 9.43 12.04
CA ALA A 86 -5.03 9.34 13.48
C ALA A 86 -3.82 8.83 14.29
N LYS A 87 -2.66 8.60 13.60
CA LYS A 87 -1.39 8.16 14.22
C LYS A 87 -1.49 6.81 14.94
N GLN A 88 -2.35 5.92 14.45
CA GLN A 88 -2.50 4.59 15.01
C GLN A 88 -1.30 3.69 14.72
N CYS A 89 -0.50 4.01 13.70
CA CYS A 89 0.70 3.28 13.31
C CYS A 89 1.86 4.21 12.94
N ASP A 90 3.07 3.64 12.96
CA ASP A 90 4.32 4.35 12.65
C ASP A 90 4.59 4.36 11.14
N ILE A 91 4.09 3.36 10.43
CA ILE A 91 4.27 3.14 9.00
C ILE A 91 3.08 2.34 8.45
N ALA A 92 2.73 2.54 7.18
CA ALA A 92 1.75 1.69 6.50
C ALA A 92 2.38 1.01 5.29
N LEU A 93 2.19 -0.32 5.21
CA LEU A 93 2.68 -1.19 4.12
C LEU A 93 1.59 -2.20 3.75
N GLY A 94 1.77 -2.87 2.63
CA GLY A 94 0.84 -3.89 2.13
C GLY A 94 0.35 -3.58 0.72
N GLY A 95 1.28 -3.19 -0.17
CA GLY A 95 0.97 -2.83 -1.56
C GLY A 95 0.34 -1.45 -1.70
N VAL A 96 0.72 -0.51 -0.83
CA VAL A 96 0.16 0.85 -0.85
C VAL A 96 0.59 1.61 -2.09
N SER A 97 -0.35 2.00 -2.94
CA SER A 97 -0.07 2.79 -4.15
C SER A 97 0.28 4.22 -3.80
N VAL A 98 1.35 4.74 -4.42
CA VAL A 98 1.72 6.15 -4.37
C VAL A 98 0.71 6.96 -5.15
N THR A 99 0.17 8.01 -4.54
CA THR A 99 -0.69 8.99 -5.22
C THR A 99 -0.40 10.40 -4.70
N LEU A 100 -0.52 11.40 -5.57
CA LEU A 100 -0.36 12.79 -5.15
C LEU A 100 -1.38 13.20 -4.08
N LYS A 101 -2.59 12.64 -4.12
CA LYS A 101 -3.60 12.88 -3.09
C LYS A 101 -3.14 12.41 -1.71
N ARG A 102 -2.57 11.20 -1.61
CA ARG A 102 -1.99 10.68 -0.36
C ARG A 102 -0.75 11.49 0.05
N GLN A 103 0.09 11.88 -0.93
CA GLN A 103 1.30 12.67 -0.69
C GLN A 103 1.01 14.06 -0.08
N GLN A 104 -0.17 14.61 -0.23
CA GLN A 104 -0.56 15.86 0.42
C GLN A 104 -0.54 15.76 1.96
N THR A 105 -0.79 14.58 2.52
CA THR A 105 -0.94 14.36 3.96
C THR A 105 0.02 13.31 4.55
N ALA A 106 0.70 12.56 3.71
CA ALA A 106 1.70 11.56 4.09
C ALA A 106 2.94 11.70 3.21
N TRP A 107 4.08 11.20 3.65
CA TRP A 107 5.21 10.92 2.79
C TRP A 107 5.21 9.46 2.34
N PHE A 108 5.97 9.18 1.30
CA PHE A 108 6.29 7.82 0.87
C PHE A 108 7.80 7.60 0.96
N ALA A 109 8.21 6.39 1.30
CA ALA A 109 9.57 5.93 1.09
C ALA A 109 9.88 5.88 -0.41
N GLN A 110 11.14 5.61 -0.77
CA GLN A 110 11.49 5.37 -2.17
C GLN A 110 10.64 4.24 -2.74
N PRO A 111 10.07 4.39 -3.95
CA PRO A 111 9.29 3.33 -4.59
C PRO A 111 10.14 2.07 -4.83
N LEU A 112 9.52 0.92 -4.65
CA LEU A 112 10.17 -0.39 -4.79
C LEU A 112 10.08 -0.97 -6.22
N GLY A 113 9.39 -0.29 -7.11
CA GLY A 113 9.25 -0.69 -8.50
C GLY A 113 8.05 -0.05 -9.18
N VAL A 114 8.02 -0.22 -10.49
CA VAL A 114 6.91 0.21 -11.34
C VAL A 114 5.78 -0.79 -11.24
N ASP A 115 4.58 -0.28 -11.15
CA ASP A 115 3.32 -1.03 -11.18
C ASP A 115 2.32 -0.24 -12.04
N GLY A 116 1.03 -0.46 -11.91
CA GLY A 116 0.02 0.37 -12.57
C GLY A 116 -1.26 -0.37 -12.86
N LYS A 117 -2.30 0.39 -13.20
CA LYS A 117 -3.64 -0.16 -13.39
C LYS A 117 -3.75 -0.90 -14.73
N ILE A 118 -4.18 -2.15 -14.65
CA ILE A 118 -4.44 -3.01 -15.80
C ILE A 118 -5.77 -3.75 -15.64
N PRO A 119 -6.39 -4.22 -16.74
CA PRO A 119 -7.52 -5.13 -16.65
C PRO A 119 -7.07 -6.54 -16.27
N LEU A 120 -7.78 -7.17 -15.34
CA LEU A 120 -7.80 -8.61 -15.11
C LEU A 120 -9.14 -9.15 -15.60
N VAL A 121 -9.12 -10.13 -16.50
CA VAL A 121 -10.31 -10.63 -17.19
C VAL A 121 -10.25 -12.15 -17.35
N ARG A 122 -11.36 -12.79 -17.76
CA ARG A 122 -11.28 -14.17 -18.25
C ARG A 122 -10.41 -14.24 -19.50
N CYS A 123 -9.54 -15.21 -19.63
CA CYS A 123 -8.66 -15.36 -20.79
C CYS A 123 -9.43 -15.50 -22.12
N ALA A 124 -10.63 -16.07 -22.10
CA ALA A 124 -11.52 -16.15 -23.25
C ALA A 124 -11.96 -14.79 -23.77
N ASP A 125 -11.94 -13.75 -22.93
CA ASP A 125 -12.39 -12.38 -23.25
C ASP A 125 -11.23 -11.39 -23.44
N LYS A 126 -9.97 -11.84 -23.40
CA LYS A 126 -8.76 -11.00 -23.34
C LYS A 126 -8.70 -9.92 -24.43
N ASP A 127 -9.18 -10.21 -25.63
CA ASP A 127 -9.10 -9.29 -26.78
C ASP A 127 -10.19 -8.20 -26.75
N ARG A 128 -11.15 -8.30 -25.84
CA ARG A 128 -12.29 -7.37 -25.71
C ARG A 128 -12.04 -6.21 -24.75
N TYR A 129 -11.00 -6.29 -23.89
CA TYR A 129 -10.83 -5.39 -22.75
C TYR A 129 -9.40 -4.85 -22.62
N GLN A 130 -8.83 -4.38 -23.75
CA GLN A 130 -7.43 -3.96 -23.79
C GLN A 130 -7.23 -2.44 -23.69
N THR A 131 -8.25 -1.65 -23.99
CA THR A 131 -8.17 -0.18 -24.02
C THR A 131 -9.29 0.46 -23.19
N LEU A 132 -9.09 1.73 -22.81
CA LEU A 132 -10.12 2.49 -22.08
C LEU A 132 -11.43 2.57 -22.84
N GLU A 133 -11.38 2.68 -24.18
CA GLU A 133 -12.57 2.74 -25.05
C GLU A 133 -13.35 1.42 -25.05
N GLN A 134 -12.64 0.29 -24.96
CA GLN A 134 -13.27 -1.03 -24.86
C GLN A 134 -13.89 -1.26 -23.47
N LEU A 135 -13.26 -0.73 -22.43
CA LEU A 135 -13.66 -0.87 -21.03
C LEU A 135 -14.81 0.07 -20.65
N ASN A 136 -14.78 1.32 -21.17
CA ASN A 136 -15.73 2.37 -20.80
C ASN A 136 -17.03 2.28 -21.60
N ARG A 137 -17.76 1.17 -21.45
CA ARG A 137 -19.04 0.91 -22.14
C ARG A 137 -20.09 0.42 -21.16
N PRO A 138 -21.37 0.81 -21.31
CA PRO A 138 -22.45 0.46 -20.38
C PRO A 138 -22.65 -1.03 -20.15
N GLN A 139 -22.31 -1.85 -21.15
CA GLN A 139 -22.44 -3.31 -21.07
C GLN A 139 -21.26 -4.01 -20.34
N VAL A 140 -20.17 -3.30 -20.05
CA VAL A 140 -19.01 -3.86 -19.36
C VAL A 140 -19.31 -3.85 -17.85
N ARG A 141 -19.28 -5.04 -17.25
CA ARG A 141 -19.52 -5.25 -15.81
C ARG A 141 -18.16 -5.23 -15.09
N LEU A 142 -17.91 -4.16 -14.35
CA LEU A 142 -16.74 -4.03 -13.50
C LEU A 142 -17.04 -4.48 -12.08
N VAL A 143 -16.05 -5.09 -11.43
CA VAL A 143 -16.09 -5.38 -10.00
C VAL A 143 -14.82 -4.83 -9.33
N GLU A 144 -14.98 -4.07 -8.25
CA GLU A 144 -13.85 -3.46 -7.54
C GLU A 144 -14.02 -3.55 -6.02
N PRO A 145 -12.90 -3.63 -5.26
CA PRO A 145 -12.97 -3.47 -3.82
C PRO A 145 -13.26 -2.00 -3.46
N ALA A 146 -14.08 -1.78 -2.44
CA ALA A 146 -14.46 -0.45 -2.02
C ALA A 146 -13.31 0.33 -1.35
N GLY A 147 -13.18 1.63 -1.66
CA GLY A 147 -12.35 2.60 -0.94
C GLY A 147 -10.90 2.72 -1.41
N GLY A 148 -10.46 1.93 -2.39
CA GLY A 148 -9.08 1.92 -2.88
C GLY A 148 -8.83 2.77 -4.12
N THR A 149 -7.61 2.64 -4.66
CA THR A 149 -7.21 3.32 -5.91
C THR A 149 -7.82 2.67 -7.14
N ASN A 150 -8.26 1.41 -7.06
CA ASN A 150 -8.95 0.71 -8.15
C ASN A 150 -10.32 1.35 -8.40
N GLU A 151 -11.16 1.47 -7.35
CA GLU A 151 -12.44 2.17 -7.41
C GLU A 151 -12.27 3.61 -7.92
N ALA A 152 -11.28 4.35 -7.39
CA ALA A 152 -11.00 5.72 -7.83
C ALA A 152 -10.63 5.81 -9.31
N PHE A 153 -9.87 4.84 -9.83
CA PHE A 153 -9.55 4.75 -11.25
C PHE A 153 -10.81 4.53 -12.10
N VAL A 154 -11.66 3.58 -11.71
CA VAL A 154 -12.89 3.28 -12.45
C VAL A 154 -13.79 4.51 -12.52
N HIS A 155 -14.04 5.18 -11.40
CA HIS A 155 -14.84 6.41 -11.38
C HIS A 155 -14.28 7.51 -12.28
N SER A 156 -12.95 7.63 -12.38
CA SER A 156 -12.30 8.69 -13.15
C SER A 156 -12.21 8.41 -14.64
N HIS A 157 -12.02 7.13 -15.04
CA HIS A 157 -11.66 6.77 -16.41
C HIS A 157 -12.72 5.91 -17.12
N LEU A 158 -13.57 5.24 -16.35
CA LEU A 158 -14.57 4.29 -16.86
C LEU A 158 -16.00 4.61 -16.38
N PRO A 159 -16.44 5.90 -16.41
CA PRO A 159 -17.71 6.32 -15.80
C PRO A 159 -18.96 5.76 -16.49
N GLN A 160 -18.83 5.19 -17.71
CA GLN A 160 -19.95 4.60 -18.41
C GLN A 160 -20.12 3.10 -18.12
N ALA A 161 -19.08 2.43 -17.62
CA ALA A 161 -19.14 1.01 -17.32
C ALA A 161 -20.00 0.75 -16.07
N SER A 162 -20.58 -0.44 -15.98
CA SER A 162 -21.39 -0.85 -14.84
C SER A 162 -20.51 -1.33 -13.70
N LEU A 163 -20.32 -0.51 -12.66
CA LEU A 163 -19.49 -0.83 -11.50
C LEU A 163 -20.31 -1.47 -10.37
N THR A 164 -19.82 -2.62 -9.91
CA THR A 164 -20.24 -3.25 -8.63
C THR A 164 -19.10 -3.18 -7.63
N LEU A 165 -19.35 -2.63 -6.45
CA LEU A 165 -18.39 -2.66 -5.34
C LEU A 165 -18.56 -3.95 -4.54
N PHE A 166 -17.45 -4.67 -4.37
CA PHE A 166 -17.40 -5.92 -3.64
C PHE A 166 -16.64 -5.72 -2.32
N HIS A 167 -17.14 -6.32 -1.25
CA HIS A 167 -16.63 -6.03 0.10
C HIS A 167 -15.39 -6.87 0.48
N ASP A 168 -15.17 -8.01 -0.17
CA ASP A 168 -14.09 -8.95 0.14
C ASP A 168 -13.06 -9.00 -0.99
N ASN A 169 -11.95 -8.32 -0.80
CA ASN A 169 -10.87 -8.24 -1.79
C ASN A 169 -10.11 -9.57 -1.98
N VAL A 170 -10.30 -10.54 -1.12
CA VAL A 170 -9.67 -11.87 -1.26
C VAL A 170 -10.46 -12.77 -2.21
N THR A 171 -11.78 -12.72 -2.13
CA THR A 171 -12.67 -13.58 -2.93
C THR A 171 -13.22 -12.92 -4.19
N ILE A 172 -12.95 -11.62 -4.40
CA ILE A 172 -13.44 -10.83 -5.54
C ILE A 172 -13.11 -11.46 -6.90
N PHE A 173 -11.98 -12.12 -7.03
CA PHE A 173 -11.53 -12.77 -8.28
C PHE A 173 -12.48 -13.88 -8.74
N GLN A 174 -13.18 -14.52 -7.81
CA GLN A 174 -14.19 -15.53 -8.13
C GLN A 174 -15.36 -14.93 -8.92
N GLN A 175 -15.66 -13.63 -8.75
CA GLN A 175 -16.69 -12.94 -9.54
C GLN A 175 -16.37 -12.95 -11.04
N LEU A 176 -15.08 -12.86 -11.40
CA LEU A 176 -14.64 -12.97 -12.79
C LEU A 176 -14.74 -14.42 -13.30
N VAL A 177 -14.28 -15.38 -12.51
CA VAL A 177 -14.31 -16.81 -12.85
C VAL A 177 -15.74 -17.29 -13.09
N ASP A 178 -16.66 -16.90 -12.22
CA ASP A 178 -18.08 -17.29 -12.26
C ASP A 178 -18.90 -16.46 -13.26
N ASN A 179 -18.26 -15.56 -14.01
CA ASN A 179 -18.90 -14.67 -14.98
C ASN A 179 -19.98 -13.74 -14.36
N HIS A 180 -19.84 -13.38 -13.09
CA HIS A 180 -20.67 -12.36 -12.46
C HIS A 180 -20.20 -10.95 -12.82
N ALA A 181 -18.90 -10.79 -13.12
CA ALA A 181 -18.30 -9.59 -13.68
C ALA A 181 -17.42 -9.93 -14.90
N ASP A 182 -17.10 -8.92 -15.70
CA ASP A 182 -16.27 -9.09 -16.90
C ASP A 182 -14.81 -8.71 -16.63
N VAL A 183 -14.61 -7.64 -15.85
CA VAL A 183 -13.31 -7.01 -15.64
C VAL A 183 -13.16 -6.57 -14.19
N MET A 184 -11.97 -6.72 -13.65
CA MET A 184 -11.46 -6.01 -12.49
C MET A 184 -10.27 -5.16 -12.93
N ILE A 185 -10.24 -3.88 -12.57
CA ILE A 185 -9.08 -3.04 -12.75
C ILE A 185 -8.23 -3.15 -11.49
N THR A 186 -7.04 -3.71 -11.63
CA THR A 186 -6.11 -3.82 -10.51
C THR A 186 -4.68 -3.49 -10.94
N ASP A 187 -3.75 -3.53 -9.99
CA ASP A 187 -2.35 -3.28 -10.30
C ASP A 187 -1.71 -4.52 -10.96
N ALA A 188 -0.76 -4.30 -11.87
CA ALA A 188 -0.14 -5.35 -12.68
C ALA A 188 0.47 -6.47 -11.83
N SER A 189 1.06 -6.13 -10.69
CA SER A 189 1.64 -7.09 -9.74
C SER A 189 0.59 -8.04 -9.16
N GLU A 190 -0.57 -7.52 -8.72
CA GLU A 190 -1.66 -8.34 -8.22
C GLU A 190 -2.27 -9.19 -9.34
N ALA A 191 -2.53 -8.58 -10.50
CA ALA A 191 -3.10 -9.31 -11.64
C ALA A 191 -2.23 -10.50 -12.07
N ARG A 192 -0.90 -10.31 -12.15
CA ARG A 192 0.06 -11.40 -12.43
C ARG A 192 0.03 -12.49 -11.36
N TYR A 193 -0.06 -12.11 -10.09
CA TYR A 193 -0.19 -13.06 -9.00
C TYR A 193 -1.49 -13.86 -9.10
N GLN A 194 -2.61 -13.20 -9.35
CA GLN A 194 -3.92 -13.85 -9.45
C GLN A 194 -4.05 -14.73 -10.69
N GLN A 195 -3.47 -14.34 -11.82
CA GLN A 195 -3.40 -15.17 -13.02
C GLN A 195 -2.72 -16.54 -12.77
N GLN A 196 -1.70 -16.57 -11.90
CA GLN A 196 -1.05 -17.83 -11.53
C GLN A 196 -1.95 -18.74 -10.68
N ARG A 197 -2.85 -18.15 -9.90
CA ARG A 197 -3.78 -18.88 -9.01
C ARG A 197 -5.08 -19.27 -9.68
N PHE A 198 -5.51 -18.47 -10.65
CA PHE A 198 -6.72 -18.68 -11.45
C PHE A 198 -6.33 -18.78 -12.92
N PRO A 199 -6.01 -19.98 -13.42
CA PRO A 199 -5.51 -20.16 -14.81
C PRO A 199 -6.49 -19.70 -15.90
N THR A 200 -7.76 -19.49 -15.56
CA THR A 200 -8.79 -18.95 -16.46
C THR A 200 -8.78 -17.43 -16.55
N LEU A 201 -8.01 -16.73 -15.67
CA LEU A 201 -7.88 -15.29 -15.67
C LEU A 201 -6.57 -14.86 -16.34
N CYS A 202 -6.63 -13.76 -17.09
CA CYS A 202 -5.51 -13.16 -17.80
C CYS A 202 -5.31 -11.71 -17.39
N ALA A 203 -4.07 -11.37 -17.04
CA ALA A 203 -3.60 -10.00 -16.83
C ALA A 203 -3.34 -9.34 -18.20
N ILE A 204 -4.04 -8.26 -18.51
CA ILE A 204 -3.98 -7.63 -19.83
C ILE A 204 -2.97 -6.49 -19.83
N ASN A 205 -2.04 -6.52 -20.79
CA ASN A 205 -1.05 -5.47 -21.02
C ASN A 205 -0.24 -5.09 -19.78
N ALA A 206 0.16 -6.08 -18.96
CA ALA A 206 0.83 -5.86 -17.68
C ALA A 206 2.16 -5.08 -17.77
N ASP A 207 2.79 -5.02 -18.95
CA ASP A 207 4.00 -4.22 -19.21
C ASP A 207 3.70 -2.83 -19.78
N ARG A 208 2.43 -2.53 -20.09
CA ARG A 208 1.95 -1.24 -20.61
C ARG A 208 0.62 -0.88 -19.92
N PRO A 209 0.65 -0.53 -18.63
CA PRO A 209 -0.55 -0.29 -17.86
C PRO A 209 -1.35 0.90 -18.41
N LEU A 210 -2.67 0.86 -18.21
CA LEU A 210 -3.58 1.96 -18.52
C LEU A 210 -3.24 3.24 -17.75
N GLN A 211 -2.72 3.08 -16.54
CA GLN A 211 -2.20 4.15 -15.72
C GLN A 211 -0.92 3.67 -15.03
N TYR A 212 0.14 4.47 -15.17
CA TYR A 212 1.38 4.26 -14.41
C TYR A 212 1.12 4.33 -12.90
N GLY A 213 1.80 3.49 -12.15
CA GLY A 213 1.74 3.47 -10.70
C GLY A 213 3.04 2.98 -10.07
N GLU A 214 3.14 3.18 -8.77
CA GLU A 214 4.24 2.72 -7.92
C GLU A 214 3.69 2.23 -6.60
N LYS A 215 4.40 1.30 -5.95
CA LYS A 215 4.16 0.89 -4.57
C LYS A 215 5.27 1.44 -3.69
N ALA A 216 4.89 1.99 -2.53
CA ALA A 216 5.85 2.44 -1.54
C ALA A 216 5.25 2.40 -0.14
N TYR A 217 6.12 2.45 0.87
CA TYR A 217 5.72 2.52 2.27
C TYR A 217 5.28 3.94 2.62
N MET A 218 4.12 4.07 3.24
CA MET A 218 3.57 5.36 3.62
C MET A 218 4.07 5.75 5.00
N ILE A 219 4.63 6.96 5.11
CA ILE A 219 5.34 7.49 6.27
C ILE A 219 4.66 8.77 6.74
N PRO A 220 4.50 8.97 8.07
CA PRO A 220 3.95 10.21 8.60
C PRO A 220 4.72 11.45 8.16
N ARG A 221 3.98 12.48 7.69
CA ARG A 221 4.56 13.70 7.12
C ARG A 221 5.27 14.58 8.14
N ASP A 222 4.97 14.42 9.40
CA ASP A 222 5.52 15.21 10.50
C ASP A 222 6.86 14.66 11.05
N ASP A 223 7.46 13.63 10.43
CA ASP A 223 8.64 12.94 10.98
C ASP A 223 9.71 12.67 9.92
N ILE A 224 10.57 13.65 9.69
CA ILE A 224 11.67 13.53 8.73
C ILE A 224 12.73 12.52 9.18
N SER A 225 13.02 12.41 10.46
CA SER A 225 14.01 11.49 10.99
C SER A 225 13.60 10.04 10.72
N TRP A 226 12.32 9.74 10.92
CA TRP A 226 11.76 8.43 10.60
C TRP A 226 11.83 8.14 9.09
N LYS A 227 11.44 9.11 8.25
CA LYS A 227 11.52 8.96 6.80
C LYS A 227 12.94 8.67 6.32
N LEU A 228 13.92 9.43 6.78
CA LEU A 228 15.32 9.26 6.37
C LEU A 228 15.88 7.89 6.82
N TYR A 229 15.48 7.41 8.01
CA TYR A 229 15.86 6.07 8.45
C TYR A 229 15.26 4.98 7.54
N VAL A 230 13.97 5.05 7.26
CA VAL A 230 13.29 4.07 6.41
C VAL A 230 13.87 4.08 4.99
N ASP A 231 14.11 5.24 4.42
CA ASP A 231 14.71 5.35 3.08
C ASP A 231 16.13 4.76 3.05
N GLN A 232 16.94 5.05 4.05
CA GLN A 232 18.31 4.52 4.13
C GLN A 232 18.32 3.00 4.34
N TRP A 233 17.45 2.49 5.24
CA TRP A 233 17.29 1.05 5.43
C TRP A 233 16.84 0.36 4.14
N LEU A 234 15.86 0.92 3.43
CA LEU A 234 15.35 0.35 2.19
C LEU A 234 16.40 0.36 1.08
N HIS A 235 17.18 1.44 0.98
CA HIS A 235 18.33 1.52 0.06
C HIS A 235 19.34 0.41 0.35
N LEU A 236 19.74 0.21 1.61
CA LEU A 236 20.67 -0.83 1.99
C LEU A 236 20.11 -2.23 1.74
N SER A 237 18.84 -2.48 2.11
CA SER A 237 18.17 -3.76 1.88
C SER A 237 18.11 -4.11 0.37
N THR A 238 17.91 -3.10 -0.49
CA THR A 238 17.94 -3.27 -1.94
C THR A 238 19.35 -3.51 -2.46
N ALA A 239 20.32 -2.70 -2.03
CA ALA A 239 21.71 -2.76 -2.49
C ALA A 239 22.43 -4.06 -2.07
N THR A 240 22.13 -4.57 -0.86
CA THR A 240 22.70 -5.83 -0.35
C THR A 240 21.99 -7.07 -0.91
N GLY A 241 20.83 -6.91 -1.56
CA GLY A 241 20.04 -8.00 -2.12
C GLY A 241 19.04 -8.63 -1.14
N GLU A 242 18.93 -8.16 0.10
CA GLU A 242 17.94 -8.65 1.08
C GLU A 242 16.51 -8.50 0.55
N TYR A 243 16.16 -7.31 0.00
CA TYR A 243 14.87 -7.09 -0.64
C TYR A 243 14.60 -8.12 -1.76
N ARG A 244 15.58 -8.37 -2.63
CA ARG A 244 15.45 -9.31 -3.74
C ARG A 244 15.20 -10.74 -3.24
N GLU A 245 15.89 -11.15 -2.18
CA GLU A 245 15.71 -12.47 -1.60
C GLU A 245 14.31 -12.65 -1.00
N ILE A 246 13.83 -11.64 -0.28
CA ILE A 246 12.47 -11.62 0.25
C ILE A 246 11.45 -11.60 -0.89
N ALA A 247 11.64 -10.75 -1.91
CA ALA A 247 10.72 -10.60 -3.03
C ALA A 247 10.55 -11.91 -3.83
N ARG A 248 11.63 -12.68 -4.03
CA ARG A 248 11.57 -13.98 -4.73
C ARG A 248 10.57 -14.95 -4.12
N GLN A 249 10.39 -14.90 -2.80
CA GLN A 249 9.48 -15.80 -2.09
C GLN A 249 8.00 -15.51 -2.42
N TRP A 250 7.69 -14.27 -2.81
CA TRP A 250 6.32 -13.79 -2.96
C TRP A 250 5.90 -13.51 -4.40
N ILE A 251 6.80 -12.93 -5.18
CA ILE A 251 6.51 -12.49 -6.56
C ILE A 251 7.37 -13.19 -7.61
N GLY A 252 8.14 -14.21 -7.19
CA GLY A 252 9.05 -14.92 -8.08
C GLY A 252 10.27 -14.09 -8.49
N ALA A 253 11.09 -14.63 -9.39
CA ALA A 253 12.19 -13.86 -9.96
C ALA A 253 11.60 -12.79 -10.88
N GLN A 254 11.70 -11.53 -10.48
CA GLN A 254 11.52 -10.42 -11.41
C GLN A 254 12.80 -10.28 -12.26
N PRO A 255 12.65 -10.00 -13.58
CA PRO A 255 13.80 -9.82 -14.46
C PRO A 255 14.68 -8.62 -14.06
#